data_d0b50db06a8fa210524f12844afe851f
#
_entry.id   d0b50db06a8fa210524f12844afe851f
#
_cell.length_a   1.000
_cell.length_b   1.000
_cell.length_c   1.000
_cell.angle_alpha   90.00
_cell.angle_beta   90.00
_cell.angle_gamma   90.00
#
_symmetry.space_group_name_H-M   'P 1'
#
loop_
_entity.id
_entity.type
_entity.pdbx_description
1 polymer ?
#
loop_
_entity_poly.entity_id
_entity_poly.type
_entity_poly.pdbx_seq_one_letter_code
_entity_poly.pdbx_strand_id
1 'polypeptide(L)'
;SSIFILSVSTSVYTADSDIYLTQTGTGLTLAIDQVGASNKIGTSQARVILSGTSMTVDLDQLGDTNVLAASISQGNSSSWTYKVTGDSSNATFAVGGTGDVAGSDFDFEATGDSTVLVFNQGDAATSTSGDQDFVVTGASNNINVKCNVIGCKNEWAVSGNSNDIDT
;
A
#
# COMPACT_ATOMS: atom_id res chain seq x y z
N SER A 1 -7.48 16.47 -18.90
CA SER A 1 -6.44 15.68 -18.24
C SER A 1 -5.86 16.55 -17.11
N SER A 2 -6.07 16.16 -15.89
CA SER A 2 -5.50 16.87 -14.74
C SER A 2 -4.37 15.99 -14.19
N ILE A 3 -3.14 16.44 -14.32
CA ILE A 3 -1.99 15.83 -13.64
C ILE A 3 -1.89 16.54 -12.28
N PHE A 4 -2.03 15.79 -11.21
CA PHE A 4 -1.79 16.27 -9.87
C PHE A 4 -0.51 15.61 -9.34
N ILE A 5 0.48 16.40 -8.99
CA ILE A 5 1.73 15.93 -8.38
C ILE A 5 1.72 16.47 -6.96
N LEU A 6 1.62 15.59 -5.98
CA LEU A 6 1.81 15.92 -4.58
C LEU A 6 3.04 15.18 -4.07
N SER A 7 4.05 15.94 -3.64
CA SER A 7 5.19 15.41 -2.91
C SER A 7 5.13 15.99 -1.49
N VAL A 8 5.00 15.11 -0.51
CA VAL A 8 5.03 15.48 0.91
C VAL A 8 6.22 14.80 1.54
N SER A 9 7.19 15.60 1.98
CA SER A 9 8.33 15.13 2.77
C SER A 9 8.23 15.74 4.17
N THR A 10 8.04 14.90 5.17
CA THR A 10 8.00 15.34 6.57
C THR A 10 9.10 14.65 7.36
N SER A 11 10.00 15.41 7.94
CA SER A 11 10.98 14.91 8.90
C SER A 11 10.63 15.47 10.29
N VAL A 12 10.03 14.66 11.14
CA VAL A 12 9.71 15.05 12.52
C VAL A 12 10.23 13.97 13.48
N TYR A 13 11.06 14.37 14.40
CA TYR A 13 11.77 13.46 15.31
C TYR A 13 10.95 12.93 16.50
N THR A 14 9.72 13.39 16.75
CA THR A 14 8.99 13.04 17.98
C THR A 14 7.46 13.08 17.92
N ALA A 15 6.84 13.24 16.77
CA ALA A 15 5.37 13.32 16.70
C ALA A 15 4.82 12.46 15.55
N ASP A 16 3.62 11.93 15.74
CA ASP A 16 2.84 11.30 14.68
C ASP A 16 2.63 12.29 13.54
N SER A 17 2.91 11.88 12.32
CA SER A 17 2.68 12.68 11.12
C SER A 17 1.51 12.09 10.36
N ASP A 18 0.30 12.50 10.70
CA ASP A 18 -0.90 11.99 10.05
C ASP A 18 -1.10 12.64 8.66
N ILE A 19 -1.26 11.82 7.64
CA ILE A 19 -1.60 12.27 6.29
C ILE A 19 -2.95 11.66 5.90
N TYR A 20 -3.91 12.52 5.56
CA TYR A 20 -5.21 12.12 5.05
C TYR A 20 -5.38 12.68 3.64
N LEU A 21 -5.65 11.82 2.69
CA LEU A 21 -5.78 12.20 1.29
C LEU A 21 -6.99 11.54 0.64
N THR A 22 -7.75 12.34 -0.10
CA THR A 22 -8.76 11.84 -1.02
C THR A 22 -8.47 12.41 -2.39
N GLN A 23 -8.27 11.54 -3.37
CA GLN A 23 -8.00 11.95 -4.75
C GLN A 23 -8.88 11.17 -5.72
N THR A 24 -9.44 11.90 -6.69
CA THR A 24 -10.22 11.32 -7.78
C THR A 24 -9.77 11.92 -9.10
N GLY A 25 -9.51 11.09 -10.08
CA GLY A 25 -9.10 11.54 -11.42
C GLY A 25 -8.20 10.54 -12.13
N THR A 26 -7.80 10.89 -13.34
CA THR A 26 -6.90 10.07 -14.17
C THR A 26 -5.51 10.68 -14.21
N GLY A 27 -4.48 9.84 -14.27
CA GLY A 27 -3.08 10.27 -14.40
C GLY A 27 -2.53 10.90 -13.12
N LEU A 28 -3.00 10.49 -11.94
CA LEU A 28 -2.42 10.92 -10.67
C LEU A 28 -0.98 10.43 -10.56
N THR A 29 -0.08 11.31 -10.16
CA THR A 29 1.24 10.94 -9.61
C THR A 29 1.30 11.43 -8.18
N LEU A 30 1.48 10.51 -7.24
CA LEU A 30 1.55 10.78 -5.80
C LEU A 30 2.83 10.17 -5.26
N ALA A 31 3.65 10.97 -4.57
CA ALA A 31 4.79 10.49 -3.81
C ALA A 31 4.71 11.04 -2.38
N ILE A 32 4.84 10.17 -1.40
CA ILE A 32 4.85 10.53 0.02
C ILE A 32 6.01 9.83 0.70
N ASP A 33 6.91 10.63 1.27
CA ASP A 33 7.99 10.17 2.13
C ASP A 33 7.70 10.60 3.57
N GLN A 34 7.58 9.66 4.47
CA GLN A 34 7.47 9.93 5.91
C GLN A 34 8.67 9.35 6.64
N VAL A 35 9.36 10.19 7.40
CA VAL A 35 10.50 9.82 8.24
C VAL A 35 10.21 10.17 9.69
N GLY A 36 10.27 9.21 10.59
CA GLY A 36 10.02 9.42 12.01
C GLY A 36 9.57 8.15 12.72
N ALA A 37 9.25 8.25 13.99
CA ALA A 37 9.03 7.10 14.86
C ALA A 37 7.64 6.44 14.73
N SER A 38 6.58 7.19 14.50
CA SER A 38 5.20 6.65 14.51
C SER A 38 4.39 7.25 13.36
N ASN A 39 4.81 6.99 12.14
CA ASN A 39 4.22 7.58 10.94
C ASN A 39 2.84 6.98 10.64
N LYS A 40 1.94 7.82 10.16
CA LYS A 40 0.59 7.41 9.72
C LYS A 40 0.23 8.02 8.38
N ILE A 41 -0.25 7.17 7.47
CA ILE A 41 -0.91 7.57 6.23
C ILE A 41 -2.32 6.96 6.26
N GLY A 42 -3.30 7.79 6.60
CA GLY A 42 -4.65 7.33 6.87
C GLY A 42 -4.76 6.46 8.14
N THR A 43 -5.97 6.13 8.51
CA THR A 43 -6.30 5.21 9.61
C THR A 43 -7.42 4.26 9.20
N SER A 44 -7.74 3.29 10.03
CA SER A 44 -8.89 2.40 9.80
C SER A 44 -10.22 3.14 9.69
N GLN A 45 -10.34 4.31 10.30
CA GLN A 45 -11.53 5.17 10.26
C GLN A 45 -11.46 6.25 9.18
N ALA A 46 -10.25 6.68 8.79
CA ALA A 46 -10.01 7.73 7.80
C ALA A 46 -8.92 7.27 6.83
N ARG A 47 -9.23 6.35 5.95
CA ARG A 47 -8.31 5.81 4.96
C ARG A 47 -7.92 6.87 3.93
N VAL A 48 -6.73 6.74 3.38
CA VAL A 48 -6.42 7.41 2.11
C VAL A 48 -7.30 6.80 1.02
N ILE A 49 -7.99 7.63 0.27
CA ILE A 49 -8.91 7.20 -0.78
C ILE A 49 -8.36 7.67 -2.12
N LEU A 50 -8.03 6.71 -2.98
CA LEU A 50 -7.57 6.96 -4.35
C LEU A 50 -8.56 6.34 -5.33
N SER A 51 -8.98 7.12 -6.32
CA SER A 51 -9.91 6.67 -7.34
C SER A 51 -9.55 7.25 -8.70
N GLY A 52 -9.16 6.40 -9.63
CA GLY A 52 -8.80 6.85 -10.97
C GLY A 52 -8.09 5.76 -11.78
N THR A 53 -7.68 6.11 -12.97
CA THR A 53 -6.92 5.21 -13.86
C THR A 53 -5.55 5.80 -14.18
N SER A 54 -4.58 4.94 -14.50
CA SER A 54 -3.22 5.36 -14.84
C SER A 54 -2.57 6.19 -13.73
N MET A 55 -2.75 5.75 -12.49
CA MET A 55 -2.12 6.38 -11.32
C MET A 55 -0.73 5.79 -11.10
N THR A 56 0.19 6.62 -10.64
CA THR A 56 1.48 6.20 -10.10
C THR A 56 1.55 6.67 -8.65
N VAL A 57 1.64 5.74 -7.73
CA VAL A 57 1.64 6.02 -6.29
C VAL A 57 2.87 5.41 -5.66
N ASP A 58 3.62 6.23 -4.95
CA ASP A 58 4.85 5.85 -4.26
C ASP A 58 4.77 6.34 -2.81
N LEU A 59 4.79 5.39 -1.88
CA LEU A 59 4.62 5.66 -0.45
C LEU A 59 5.79 5.04 0.31
N ASP A 60 6.64 5.87 0.87
CA ASP A 60 7.77 5.45 1.70
C ASP A 60 7.57 5.86 3.16
N GLN A 61 7.68 4.90 4.06
CA GLN A 61 7.66 5.16 5.50
C GLN A 61 8.92 4.59 6.16
N LEU A 62 9.67 5.45 6.84
CA LEU A 62 10.85 5.10 7.59
C LEU A 62 10.67 5.47 9.06
N GLY A 63 10.81 4.51 9.94
CA GLY A 63 10.68 4.68 11.39
C GLY A 63 9.96 3.50 12.02
N ASP A 64 9.80 3.53 13.32
CA ASP A 64 9.12 2.46 14.06
C ASP A 64 7.61 2.68 14.09
N THR A 65 6.85 1.61 14.13
CA THR A 65 5.39 1.62 14.30
C THR A 65 4.64 2.37 13.19
N ASN A 66 5.03 2.18 11.96
CA ASN A 66 4.38 2.80 10.81
C ASN A 66 2.95 2.27 10.59
N VAL A 67 2.05 3.13 10.19
CA VAL A 67 0.67 2.76 9.86
C VAL A 67 0.30 3.29 8.49
N LEU A 68 -0.24 2.41 7.65
CA LEU A 68 -0.86 2.77 6.38
C LEU A 68 -2.26 2.16 6.31
N ALA A 69 -3.24 2.98 5.95
CA ALA A 69 -4.56 2.49 5.58
C ALA A 69 -5.04 3.18 4.30
N ALA A 70 -5.09 2.41 3.22
CA ALA A 70 -5.47 2.91 1.91
C ALA A 70 -6.69 2.15 1.35
N SER A 71 -7.56 2.87 0.66
CA SER A 71 -8.66 2.31 -0.11
C SER A 71 -8.60 2.85 -1.53
N ILE A 72 -8.52 1.93 -2.47
CA ILE A 72 -8.38 2.23 -3.88
C ILE A 72 -9.63 1.70 -4.57
N SER A 73 -10.55 2.57 -4.87
CA SER A 73 -11.86 2.18 -5.39
C SER A 73 -11.86 1.88 -6.88
N GLN A 74 -10.96 2.50 -7.63
CA GLN A 74 -10.76 2.27 -9.06
C GLN A 74 -9.31 2.56 -9.40
N GLY A 75 -8.67 1.73 -10.19
CA GLY A 75 -7.24 1.87 -10.41
C GLY A 75 -6.68 1.14 -11.62
N ASN A 76 -7.43 1.05 -12.72
CA ASN A 76 -6.94 0.37 -13.93
C ASN A 76 -5.63 0.96 -14.43
N SER A 77 -4.69 0.08 -14.83
CA SER A 77 -3.38 0.45 -15.37
C SER A 77 -2.60 1.38 -14.44
N SER A 78 -2.65 1.12 -13.15
CA SER A 78 -1.96 1.91 -12.13
C SER A 78 -0.77 1.13 -11.56
N SER A 79 0.27 1.85 -11.15
CA SER A 79 1.43 1.28 -10.47
C SER A 79 1.51 1.85 -9.05
N TRP A 80 1.70 0.97 -8.08
CA TRP A 80 1.65 1.30 -6.67
C TRP A 80 2.81 0.68 -5.96
N THR A 81 3.65 1.50 -5.37
CA THR A 81 4.78 1.09 -4.56
C THR A 81 4.54 1.48 -3.12
N TYR A 82 4.69 0.55 -2.21
CA TYR A 82 4.72 0.85 -0.79
C TYR A 82 5.96 0.22 -0.15
N LYS A 83 6.82 1.07 0.35
CA LYS A 83 8.02 0.67 1.06
C LYS A 83 7.96 1.09 2.52
N VAL A 84 8.19 0.14 3.41
CA VAL A 84 8.23 0.41 4.84
C VAL A 84 9.52 -0.15 5.45
N THR A 85 10.17 0.68 6.26
CA THR A 85 11.33 0.27 7.05
C THR A 85 11.10 0.65 8.50
N GLY A 86 10.96 -0.34 9.35
CA GLY A 86 10.70 -0.15 10.78
C GLY A 86 10.03 -1.37 11.40
N ASP A 87 10.13 -1.50 12.71
CA ASP A 87 9.53 -2.60 13.44
C ASP A 87 8.06 -2.30 13.78
N SER A 88 7.24 -3.34 13.84
CA SER A 88 5.81 -3.26 14.18
C SER A 88 4.96 -2.41 13.22
N SER A 89 5.29 -2.43 11.95
CA SER A 89 4.53 -1.72 10.91
C SER A 89 3.19 -2.40 10.62
N ASN A 90 2.17 -1.61 10.30
CA ASN A 90 0.83 -2.11 9.97
C ASN A 90 0.31 -1.46 8.70
N ALA A 91 0.11 -2.25 7.65
CA ALA A 91 -0.39 -1.78 6.37
C ALA A 91 -1.68 -2.50 5.99
N THR A 92 -2.69 -1.74 5.59
CA THR A 92 -3.96 -2.26 5.08
C THR A 92 -4.30 -1.63 3.75
N PHE A 93 -4.48 -2.44 2.73
CA PHE A 93 -4.93 -2.04 1.41
C PHE A 93 -6.23 -2.73 1.04
N ALA A 94 -7.22 -1.95 0.63
CA ALA A 94 -8.45 -2.44 0.01
C ALA A 94 -8.51 -1.90 -1.43
N VAL A 95 -8.34 -2.78 -2.41
CA VAL A 95 -8.16 -2.44 -3.81
C VAL A 95 -9.36 -2.96 -4.63
N GLY A 96 -9.99 -2.09 -5.42
CA GLY A 96 -11.10 -2.46 -6.29
C GLY A 96 -12.43 -2.62 -5.57
N GLY A 97 -12.70 -1.84 -4.54
CA GLY A 97 -13.95 -1.92 -3.77
C GLY A 97 -15.21 -1.56 -4.55
N THR A 98 -15.14 -0.64 -5.50
CA THR A 98 -16.29 -0.18 -6.31
C THR A 98 -16.00 -0.08 -7.80
N GLY A 99 -14.78 -0.32 -8.24
CA GLY A 99 -14.37 -0.19 -9.63
C GLY A 99 -13.29 -1.20 -10.01
N ASP A 100 -12.97 -1.24 -11.29
CA ASP A 100 -11.96 -2.15 -11.82
C ASP A 100 -10.54 -1.70 -11.46
N VAL A 101 -9.65 -2.67 -11.23
CA VAL A 101 -8.21 -2.48 -11.02
C VAL A 101 -7.40 -3.37 -11.97
N ALA A 102 -7.91 -3.56 -13.18
CA ALA A 102 -7.28 -4.41 -14.18
C ALA A 102 -5.94 -3.87 -14.67
N GLY A 103 -4.95 -4.74 -14.85
CA GLY A 103 -3.62 -4.38 -15.33
C GLY A 103 -2.88 -3.43 -14.39
N SER A 104 -3.07 -3.58 -13.09
CA SER A 104 -2.37 -2.77 -12.09
C SER A 104 -1.27 -3.58 -11.44
N ASP A 105 -0.14 -2.93 -11.18
CA ASP A 105 1.01 -3.50 -10.48
C ASP A 105 1.05 -2.98 -9.04
N PHE A 106 1.36 -3.84 -8.10
CA PHE A 106 1.52 -3.49 -6.71
C PHE A 106 2.80 -4.09 -6.15
N ASP A 107 3.73 -3.22 -5.76
CA ASP A 107 5.01 -3.58 -5.15
C ASP A 107 4.97 -3.25 -3.65
N PHE A 108 5.20 -4.25 -2.83
CA PHE A 108 5.33 -4.08 -1.39
C PHE A 108 6.71 -4.52 -0.91
N GLU A 109 7.44 -3.62 -0.28
CA GLU A 109 8.73 -3.92 0.37
C GLU A 109 8.68 -3.57 1.85
N ALA A 110 8.88 -4.56 2.70
CA ALA A 110 8.96 -4.37 4.14
C ALA A 110 10.31 -4.84 4.69
N THR A 111 10.95 -3.99 5.49
CA THR A 111 12.16 -4.33 6.24
C THR A 111 11.95 -4.01 7.71
N GLY A 112 11.91 -5.03 8.55
CA GLY A 112 11.69 -4.93 10.00
C GLY A 112 10.92 -6.12 10.55
N ASP A 113 10.86 -6.21 11.86
CA ASP A 113 10.17 -7.30 12.53
C ASP A 113 8.72 -6.94 12.85
N SER A 114 7.86 -7.96 12.91
CA SER A 114 6.44 -7.82 13.28
C SER A 114 5.62 -6.91 12.36
N THR A 115 5.96 -6.88 11.08
CA THR A 115 5.15 -6.17 10.08
C THR A 115 3.86 -6.95 9.82
N VAL A 116 2.74 -6.25 9.80
CA VAL A 116 1.43 -6.77 9.41
C VAL A 116 1.01 -6.14 8.10
N LEU A 117 0.77 -6.96 7.09
CA LEU A 117 0.16 -6.53 5.83
C LEU A 117 -1.17 -7.23 5.62
N VAL A 118 -2.21 -6.46 5.35
CA VAL A 118 -3.49 -6.96 4.84
C VAL A 118 -3.76 -6.32 3.49
N PHE A 119 -3.73 -7.13 2.45
CA PHE A 119 -3.97 -6.71 1.08
C PHE A 119 -5.17 -7.46 0.50
N ASN A 120 -6.22 -6.75 0.16
CA ASN A 120 -7.41 -7.32 -0.46
C ASN A 120 -7.65 -6.69 -1.82
N GLN A 121 -7.62 -7.48 -2.89
CA GLN A 121 -7.91 -7.02 -4.24
C GLN A 121 -9.18 -7.68 -4.80
N GLY A 122 -10.04 -6.86 -5.41
CA GLY A 122 -11.20 -7.35 -6.14
C GLY A 122 -12.39 -7.76 -5.27
N ASP A 123 -12.57 -7.17 -4.11
CA ASP A 123 -13.65 -7.54 -3.17
C ASP A 123 -15.07 -7.30 -3.72
N ALA A 124 -15.25 -6.40 -4.68
CA ALA A 124 -16.56 -6.03 -5.22
C ALA A 124 -16.64 -5.83 -6.73
N ALA A 125 -15.54 -5.95 -7.47
CA ALA A 125 -15.50 -5.69 -8.90
C ALA A 125 -14.82 -6.82 -9.68
N THR A 126 -15.24 -7.01 -10.93
CA THR A 126 -14.60 -7.93 -11.85
C THR A 126 -13.33 -7.29 -12.40
N SER A 127 -12.22 -7.50 -11.74
CA SER A 127 -10.91 -7.10 -12.25
C SER A 127 -10.20 -8.29 -12.91
N THR A 128 -9.35 -8.01 -13.89
CA THR A 128 -8.55 -9.02 -14.57
C THR A 128 -7.09 -8.59 -14.57
N SER A 129 -6.20 -9.54 -14.36
CA SER A 129 -4.74 -9.39 -14.32
C SER A 129 -4.25 -8.31 -13.34
N GLY A 130 -3.59 -8.73 -12.32
CA GLY A 130 -2.81 -7.89 -11.41
C GLY A 130 -1.49 -8.60 -11.17
N ASP A 131 -0.40 -7.84 -11.16
CA ASP A 131 0.92 -8.30 -10.75
C ASP A 131 1.20 -7.74 -9.37
N GLN A 132 1.61 -8.60 -8.44
CA GLN A 132 1.83 -8.20 -7.06
C GLN A 132 3.13 -8.81 -6.57
N ASP A 133 4.07 -7.95 -6.24
CA ASP A 133 5.37 -8.33 -5.74
C ASP A 133 5.49 -7.99 -4.25
N PHE A 134 5.82 -8.98 -3.45
CA PHE A 134 5.97 -8.85 -2.02
C PHE A 134 7.37 -9.23 -1.57
N VAL A 135 8.13 -8.26 -1.10
CA VAL A 135 9.46 -8.46 -0.51
C VAL A 135 9.39 -8.17 0.97
N VAL A 136 9.65 -9.18 1.80
CA VAL A 136 9.56 -9.06 3.25
C VAL A 136 10.84 -9.57 3.90
N THR A 137 11.51 -8.71 4.66
CA THR A 137 12.74 -9.02 5.39
C THR A 137 12.57 -8.74 6.88
N GLY A 138 12.74 -9.75 7.71
CA GLY A 138 12.58 -9.65 9.16
C GLY A 138 11.87 -10.86 9.75
N ALA A 139 11.65 -10.85 11.05
CA ALA A 139 11.04 -11.97 11.74
C ALA A 139 9.62 -11.66 12.22
N SER A 140 8.81 -12.72 12.35
CA SER A 140 7.43 -12.64 12.90
C SER A 140 6.50 -11.71 12.12
N ASN A 141 6.70 -11.59 10.81
CA ASN A 141 5.80 -10.83 9.96
C ASN A 141 4.55 -11.64 9.64
N ASN A 142 3.40 -10.96 9.59
CA ASN A 142 2.10 -11.55 9.25
C ASN A 142 1.56 -10.86 7.98
N ILE A 143 1.49 -11.63 6.91
CA ILE A 143 1.13 -11.12 5.59
C ILE A 143 -0.12 -11.89 5.11
N ASN A 144 -1.21 -11.17 4.97
CA ASN A 144 -2.47 -11.71 4.45
C ASN A 144 -2.82 -11.03 3.12
N VAL A 145 -2.78 -11.80 2.05
CA VAL A 145 -3.05 -11.33 0.70
C VAL A 145 -4.22 -12.09 0.12
N LYS A 146 -5.27 -11.39 -0.20
CA LYS A 146 -6.45 -11.95 -0.86
C LYS A 146 -6.62 -11.32 -2.23
N CYS A 147 -6.56 -12.14 -3.25
CA CYS A 147 -6.79 -11.74 -4.62
C CYS A 147 -8.01 -12.47 -5.21
N ASN A 148 -9.08 -11.73 -5.41
CA ASN A 148 -10.33 -12.22 -5.99
C ASN A 148 -10.48 -11.86 -7.48
N VAL A 149 -9.38 -11.66 -8.19
CA VAL A 149 -9.37 -11.28 -9.60
C VAL A 149 -8.91 -12.44 -10.49
N ILE A 150 -9.36 -12.46 -11.73
CA ILE A 150 -8.93 -13.46 -12.70
C ILE A 150 -7.50 -13.10 -13.18
N GLY A 151 -6.58 -14.07 -13.09
CA GLY A 151 -5.21 -13.88 -13.56
C GLY A 151 -4.33 -13.08 -12.60
N CYS A 152 -4.64 -13.10 -11.32
CA CYS A 152 -3.76 -12.57 -10.29
C CYS A 152 -2.44 -13.33 -10.27
N LYS A 153 -1.35 -12.61 -10.20
CA LYS A 153 -0.01 -13.13 -9.97
C LYS A 153 0.53 -12.56 -8.68
N ASN A 154 1.05 -13.40 -7.83
CA ASN A 154 1.75 -13.02 -6.62
C ASN A 154 3.18 -13.58 -6.67
N GLU A 155 4.17 -12.71 -6.59
CA GLU A 155 5.57 -13.09 -6.43
C GLU A 155 6.04 -12.76 -5.02
N TRP A 156 6.78 -13.67 -4.39
CA TRP A 156 7.18 -13.56 -3.00
C TRP A 156 8.68 -13.72 -2.83
N ALA A 157 9.29 -12.78 -2.10
CA ALA A 157 10.64 -12.92 -1.59
C ALA A 157 10.63 -12.64 -0.08
N VAL A 158 10.59 -13.70 0.72
CA VAL A 158 10.50 -13.60 2.18
C VAL A 158 11.76 -14.14 2.82
N SER A 159 12.38 -13.34 3.69
CA SER A 159 13.56 -13.72 4.47
C SER A 159 13.37 -13.42 5.96
N GLY A 160 13.86 -14.34 6.80
CA GLY A 160 13.72 -14.25 8.25
C GLY A 160 12.97 -15.45 8.84
N ASN A 161 12.73 -15.42 10.13
CA ASN A 161 12.14 -16.54 10.85
C ASN A 161 10.70 -16.27 11.27
N SER A 162 9.89 -17.34 11.35
CA SER A 162 8.52 -17.28 11.90
C SER A 162 7.61 -16.27 11.17
N ASN A 163 7.80 -16.10 9.86
CA ASN A 163 6.87 -15.32 9.06
C ASN A 163 5.62 -16.16 8.74
N ASP A 164 4.45 -15.55 8.84
CA ASP A 164 3.16 -16.16 8.51
C ASP A 164 2.59 -15.51 7.25
N ILE A 165 2.31 -16.32 6.23
CA ILE A 165 1.82 -15.84 4.93
C ILE A 165 0.57 -16.61 4.57
N ASP A 166 -0.55 -15.89 4.47
CA ASP A 166 -1.86 -16.40 4.05
C ASP A 166 -2.26 -15.75 2.71
N THR A 167 -2.58 -16.58 1.68
CA THR A 167 -2.87 -16.11 0.31
C THR A 167 -4.14 -16.74 -0.25
#